data_e7dca8695bd0bcdc5355bf7a43f5560a
#
_entry.id   e7dca8695bd0bcdc5355bf7a43f5560a
#
_cell.length_a   1.000
_cell.length_b   1.000
_cell.length_c   1.000
_cell.angle_alpha   90.00
_cell.angle_beta   90.00
_cell.angle_gamma   90.00
#
_symmetry.space_group_name_H-M   'P 1'
#
loop_
_entity.id
_entity.type
_entity.pdbx_description
1 polymer ?
#
loop_
_entity_poly.entity_id
_entity_poly.type
_entity_poly.pdbx_seq_one_letter_code
_entity_poly.pdbx_strand_id
1 'polypeptide(L)'
;MTILHTARLRLEPVTEKHYDAMHAMNSDTEVMTYLNAGQPETEEHTRAAVARIMGRWVEWGYSWWALIRTEDEVLVGLACLQHIGGDKAQPYEIGWRLARAGWGKGYASEAANAIVAHAFDVIGAPEVVAVAHPDNAASIKVMTRLGMQYVGMERHYDLDSVVYRLVRP
;
A
#
# COMPACT_ATOMS: atom_id res chain seq x y z
N MET A 1 3.89 17.01 3.04
CA MET A 1 4.07 15.61 2.60
C MET A 1 5.10 14.96 3.52
N THR A 2 4.75 13.89 4.20
CA THR A 2 5.56 13.29 5.28
C THR A 2 6.42 12.14 4.74
N ILE A 3 7.73 12.19 5.00
CA ILE A 3 8.65 11.07 4.76
C ILE A 3 8.73 10.24 6.04
N LEU A 4 8.63 8.91 5.94
CA LEU A 4 8.82 7.99 7.04
C LEU A 4 10.14 7.23 6.85
N HIS A 5 10.82 6.96 7.95
CA HIS A 5 12.07 6.20 7.95
C HIS A 5 11.92 4.93 8.78
N THR A 6 12.47 3.85 8.27
CA THR A 6 12.58 2.57 8.96
C THR A 6 14.04 2.10 8.97
N ALA A 7 14.31 0.90 9.43
CA ALA A 7 15.68 0.39 9.47
C ALA A 7 16.32 0.24 8.08
N ARG A 8 15.52 -0.07 7.04
CA ARG A 8 16.01 -0.38 5.69
C ARG A 8 15.32 0.40 4.58
N LEU A 9 14.25 1.15 4.92
CA LEU A 9 13.45 1.85 3.93
C LEU A 9 13.31 3.33 4.28
N ARG A 10 13.28 4.14 3.24
CA ARG A 10 12.74 5.50 3.25
C ARG A 10 11.44 5.49 2.46
N LEU A 11 10.34 5.84 3.13
CA LEU A 11 9.02 5.93 2.54
C LEU A 11 8.81 7.38 2.08
N GLU A 12 8.92 7.62 0.80
CA GLU A 12 8.74 8.95 0.20
C GLU A 12 7.35 9.09 -0.40
N PRO A 13 6.64 10.23 -0.20
CA PRO A 13 5.42 10.50 -0.95
C PRO A 13 5.64 10.30 -2.44
N VAL A 14 4.74 9.54 -3.08
CA VAL A 14 4.83 9.29 -4.52
C VAL A 14 4.69 10.62 -5.28
N THR A 15 5.59 10.80 -6.24
CA THR A 15 5.62 11.94 -7.17
C THR A 15 5.96 11.44 -8.57
N GLU A 16 5.97 12.33 -9.56
CA GLU A 16 6.32 12.01 -10.96
C GLU A 16 7.69 11.30 -11.11
N LYS A 17 8.66 11.59 -10.23
CA LYS A 17 9.98 10.93 -10.28
C LYS A 17 9.93 9.41 -10.10
N HIS A 18 8.85 8.89 -9.51
CA HIS A 18 8.67 7.46 -9.26
C HIS A 18 7.94 6.74 -10.40
N TYR A 19 7.48 7.48 -11.43
CA TYR A 19 6.65 6.95 -12.50
C TYR A 19 7.25 5.71 -13.18
N ASP A 20 8.49 5.79 -13.65
CA ASP A 20 9.11 4.70 -14.41
C ASP A 20 9.20 3.41 -13.59
N ALA A 21 9.63 3.51 -12.33
CA ALA A 21 9.73 2.36 -11.44
C ALA A 21 8.35 1.79 -11.06
N MET A 22 7.35 2.66 -10.86
CA MET A 22 5.97 2.25 -10.63
C MET A 22 5.38 1.53 -11.84
N HIS A 23 5.59 2.08 -13.04
CA HIS A 23 5.09 1.47 -14.27
C HIS A 23 5.75 0.12 -14.52
N ALA A 24 7.06 0.01 -14.35
CA ALA A 24 7.77 -1.26 -14.48
C ALA A 24 7.21 -2.33 -13.51
N MET A 25 6.95 -1.96 -12.25
CA MET A 25 6.34 -2.86 -11.26
C MET A 25 4.91 -3.24 -11.62
N ASN A 26 4.08 -2.27 -12.02
CA ASN A 26 2.65 -2.48 -12.33
C ASN A 26 2.43 -3.18 -13.68
N SER A 27 3.45 -3.25 -14.53
CA SER A 27 3.45 -4.00 -15.79
C SER A 27 3.88 -5.45 -15.63
N ASP A 28 4.35 -5.85 -14.44
CA ASP A 28 4.77 -7.21 -14.13
C ASP A 28 3.54 -8.07 -13.80
N THR A 29 3.25 -9.07 -14.61
CA THR A 29 2.09 -9.96 -14.45
C THR A 29 2.09 -10.71 -13.12
N GLU A 30 3.26 -11.08 -12.61
CA GLU A 30 3.35 -11.76 -11.31
C GLU A 30 3.00 -10.81 -10.15
N VAL A 31 3.42 -9.55 -10.23
CA VAL A 31 3.03 -8.53 -9.26
C VAL A 31 1.52 -8.30 -9.28
N MET A 32 0.92 -8.32 -10.47
CA MET A 32 -0.49 -8.02 -10.67
C MET A 32 -1.42 -9.23 -10.46
N THR A 33 -0.91 -10.42 -10.16
CA THR A 33 -1.69 -11.67 -10.03
C THR A 33 -3.00 -11.49 -9.24
N TYR A 34 -2.96 -10.75 -8.13
CA TYR A 34 -4.11 -10.51 -7.25
C TYR A 34 -4.65 -9.08 -7.32
N LEU A 35 -4.20 -8.30 -8.29
CA LEU A 35 -4.55 -6.90 -8.46
C LEU A 35 -5.10 -6.69 -9.88
N ASN A 36 -5.99 -5.70 -10.06
CA ASN A 36 -6.53 -5.35 -11.37
C ASN A 36 -6.99 -6.59 -12.20
N ALA A 37 -7.65 -7.54 -11.54
CA ALA A 37 -8.08 -8.82 -12.15
C ALA A 37 -6.91 -9.58 -12.85
N GLY A 38 -5.70 -9.48 -12.34
CA GLY A 38 -4.51 -10.12 -12.90
C GLY A 38 -3.93 -9.42 -14.14
N GLN A 39 -4.45 -8.26 -14.52
CA GLN A 39 -4.01 -7.54 -15.71
C GLN A 39 -2.93 -6.49 -15.37
N PRO A 40 -1.83 -6.45 -16.14
CA PRO A 40 -0.87 -5.36 -16.05
C PRO A 40 -1.51 -4.00 -16.26
N GLU A 41 -0.99 -2.97 -15.58
CA GLU A 41 -1.44 -1.60 -15.80
C GLU A 41 -0.81 -1.00 -17.07
N THR A 42 -1.62 -0.23 -17.80
CA THR A 42 -1.12 0.55 -18.94
C THR A 42 -0.38 1.80 -18.44
N GLU A 43 0.42 2.42 -19.33
CA GLU A 43 1.07 3.70 -19.06
C GLU A 43 0.05 4.78 -18.64
N GLU A 44 -1.08 4.85 -19.33
CA GLU A 44 -2.14 5.80 -19.04
C GLU A 44 -2.70 5.60 -17.61
N HIS A 45 -2.96 4.36 -17.22
CA HIS A 45 -3.41 4.03 -15.86
C HIS A 45 -2.38 4.40 -14.81
N THR A 46 -1.09 4.13 -15.05
CA THR A 46 -0.02 4.51 -14.13
C THR A 46 0.09 6.03 -14.02
N ARG A 47 0.00 6.80 -15.12
CA ARG A 47 -0.01 8.28 -15.07
C ARG A 47 -1.20 8.81 -14.26
N ALA A 48 -2.39 8.31 -14.53
CA ALA A 48 -3.59 8.69 -13.78
C ALA A 48 -3.46 8.34 -12.28
N ALA A 49 -2.85 7.20 -11.96
CA ALA A 49 -2.59 6.80 -10.57
C ALA A 49 -1.63 7.77 -9.88
N VAL A 50 -0.51 8.14 -10.50
CA VAL A 50 0.46 9.11 -9.94
C VAL A 50 -0.23 10.44 -9.68
N ALA A 51 -0.95 10.99 -10.66
CA ALA A 51 -1.68 12.25 -10.51
C ALA A 51 -2.70 12.21 -9.36
N ARG A 52 -3.48 11.13 -9.27
CA ARG A 52 -4.46 10.92 -8.19
C ARG A 52 -3.79 10.83 -6.82
N ILE A 53 -2.68 10.10 -6.72
CA ILE A 53 -1.90 9.96 -5.48
C ILE A 53 -1.38 11.32 -5.02
N MET A 54 -0.79 12.09 -5.94
CA MET A 54 -0.28 13.44 -5.64
C MET A 54 -1.41 14.38 -5.20
N GLY A 55 -2.56 14.33 -5.86
CA GLY A 55 -3.75 15.10 -5.46
C GLY A 55 -4.21 14.77 -4.05
N ARG A 56 -4.25 13.47 -3.68
CA ARG A 56 -4.61 13.05 -2.32
C ARG A 56 -3.60 13.51 -1.27
N TRP A 57 -2.32 13.55 -1.58
CA TRP A 57 -1.30 14.13 -0.68
C TRP A 57 -1.57 15.60 -0.37
N VAL A 58 -2.04 16.36 -1.36
CA VAL A 58 -2.40 17.79 -1.18
C VAL A 58 -3.69 17.92 -0.37
N GLU A 59 -4.70 17.11 -0.69
CA GLU A 59 -6.04 17.23 -0.10
C GLU A 59 -6.13 16.60 1.30
N TRP A 60 -5.49 15.43 1.51
CA TRP A 60 -5.66 14.62 2.72
C TRP A 60 -4.48 14.68 3.66
N GLY A 61 -3.28 15.00 3.15
CA GLY A 61 -2.03 14.95 3.91
C GLY A 61 -1.42 13.55 4.03
N TYR A 62 -2.03 12.53 3.43
CA TYR A 62 -1.57 11.14 3.33
C TYR A 62 -2.07 10.50 2.04
N SER A 63 -1.35 9.53 1.52
CA SER A 63 -1.72 8.72 0.35
C SER A 63 -0.76 7.53 0.20
N TRP A 64 -0.11 7.39 -0.95
CA TRP A 64 0.85 6.35 -1.23
C TRP A 64 2.28 6.85 -1.08
N TRP A 65 3.12 6.02 -0.47
CA TRP A 65 4.57 6.19 -0.39
C TRP A 65 5.27 5.23 -1.35
N ALA A 66 6.32 5.72 -1.98
CA ALA A 66 7.34 4.92 -2.63
C ALA A 66 8.28 4.36 -1.56
N LEU A 67 8.50 3.05 -1.57
CA LEU A 67 9.41 2.36 -0.66
C LEU A 67 10.80 2.32 -1.29
N ILE A 68 11.68 3.21 -0.83
CA ILE A 68 13.05 3.30 -1.31
C ILE A 68 13.95 2.56 -0.35
N ARG A 69 14.66 1.54 -0.86
CA ARG A 69 15.65 0.82 -0.09
C ARG A 69 16.89 1.71 0.12
N THR A 70 17.27 1.94 1.38
CA THR A 70 18.32 2.92 1.72
C THR A 70 19.74 2.46 1.35
N GLU A 71 19.95 1.16 1.13
CA GLU A 71 21.24 0.59 0.76
C GLU A 71 21.70 1.02 -0.65
N ASP A 72 20.79 1.12 -1.61
CA ASP A 72 21.08 1.33 -3.02
C ASP A 72 20.11 2.28 -3.75
N GLU A 73 19.25 2.97 -2.99
CA GLU A 73 18.26 3.94 -3.48
C GLU A 73 17.24 3.35 -4.48
N VAL A 74 17.03 2.03 -4.48
CA VAL A 74 16.09 1.36 -5.39
C VAL A 74 14.68 1.38 -4.82
N LEU A 75 13.69 1.72 -5.68
CA LEU A 75 12.28 1.53 -5.35
C LEU A 75 11.96 0.03 -5.34
N VAL A 76 11.58 -0.48 -4.16
CA VAL A 76 11.24 -1.90 -3.96
C VAL A 76 9.73 -2.13 -3.88
N GLY A 77 8.93 -1.09 -3.83
CA GLY A 77 7.47 -1.20 -3.76
C GLY A 77 6.78 0.11 -3.46
N LEU A 78 5.51 -0.01 -3.18
CA LEU A 78 4.62 1.07 -2.73
C LEU A 78 3.84 0.59 -1.50
N ALA A 79 3.49 1.53 -0.62
CA ALA A 79 2.55 1.27 0.46
C ALA A 79 1.69 2.52 0.71
N CYS A 80 0.50 2.35 1.28
CA CYS A 80 -0.43 3.46 1.45
C CYS A 80 -1.09 3.52 2.82
N LEU A 81 -1.52 4.73 3.15
CA LEU A 81 -2.65 5.05 4.00
C LEU A 81 -3.64 5.83 3.15
N GLN A 82 -4.84 5.32 3.00
CA GLN A 82 -5.91 5.97 2.25
C GLN A 82 -7.27 5.60 2.86
N HIS A 83 -8.37 5.96 2.23
CA HIS A 83 -9.69 5.39 2.52
C HIS A 83 -10.03 4.35 1.46
N ILE A 84 -10.75 3.28 1.83
CA ILE A 84 -11.21 2.24 0.89
C ILE A 84 -11.91 2.90 -0.29
N GLY A 85 -11.54 2.50 -1.50
CA GLY A 85 -12.08 3.06 -2.74
C GLY A 85 -11.76 4.54 -2.98
N GLY A 86 -11.00 5.19 -2.09
CA GLY A 86 -10.71 6.62 -2.15
C GLY A 86 -11.85 7.51 -1.68
N ASP A 87 -12.76 7.00 -0.88
CA ASP A 87 -13.90 7.71 -0.30
C ASP A 87 -13.68 7.94 1.20
N LYS A 88 -13.60 9.22 1.63
CA LYS A 88 -13.41 9.60 3.04
C LYS A 88 -14.51 9.13 3.99
N ALA A 89 -15.66 8.74 3.47
CA ALA A 89 -16.72 8.13 4.28
C ALA A 89 -16.41 6.67 4.65
N GLN A 90 -15.43 6.05 3.99
CA GLN A 90 -14.98 4.68 4.23
C GLN A 90 -13.84 4.62 5.26
N PRO A 91 -13.60 3.44 5.88
CA PRO A 91 -12.50 3.25 6.81
C PRO A 91 -11.12 3.61 6.22
N TYR A 92 -10.16 3.93 7.11
CA TYR A 92 -8.76 4.03 6.73
C TYR A 92 -8.24 2.67 6.28
N GLU A 93 -7.65 2.64 5.11
CA GLU A 93 -7.04 1.45 4.51
C GLU A 93 -5.53 1.58 4.48
N ILE A 94 -4.84 0.54 4.91
CA ILE A 94 -3.42 0.34 4.62
C ILE A 94 -3.26 -0.73 3.54
N GLY A 95 -2.33 -0.51 2.63
CA GLY A 95 -2.06 -1.43 1.54
C GLY A 95 -0.60 -1.40 1.13
N TRP A 96 -0.17 -2.43 0.41
CA TRP A 96 1.20 -2.56 -0.11
C TRP A 96 1.23 -3.33 -1.41
N ARG A 97 2.23 -3.04 -2.21
CA ARG A 97 2.59 -3.73 -3.44
C ARG A 97 4.11 -3.69 -3.58
N LEU A 98 4.75 -4.84 -3.77
CA LEU A 98 6.20 -4.90 -3.93
C LEU A 98 6.59 -5.39 -5.33
N ALA A 99 7.65 -4.80 -5.87
CA ALA A 99 8.36 -5.37 -6.99
C ALA A 99 8.92 -6.75 -6.60
N ARG A 100 9.02 -7.68 -7.55
CA ARG A 100 9.48 -9.07 -7.28
C ARG A 100 10.81 -9.12 -6.54
N ALA A 101 11.76 -8.25 -6.90
CA ALA A 101 13.05 -8.14 -6.23
C ALA A 101 12.96 -7.79 -4.73
N GLY A 102 11.82 -7.26 -4.28
CA GLY A 102 11.53 -6.95 -2.87
C GLY A 102 10.83 -8.07 -2.09
N TRP A 103 10.38 -9.15 -2.76
CA TRP A 103 9.62 -10.21 -2.12
C TRP A 103 10.48 -11.04 -1.14
N GLY A 104 9.83 -11.58 -0.10
CA GLY A 104 10.47 -12.45 0.89
C GLY A 104 11.45 -11.78 1.84
N LYS A 105 11.69 -10.47 1.70
CA LYS A 105 12.66 -9.71 2.50
C LYS A 105 12.06 -8.96 3.70
N GLY A 106 10.75 -9.03 3.88
CA GLY A 106 10.04 -8.39 5.00
C GLY A 106 9.74 -6.90 4.81
N TYR A 107 10.01 -6.31 3.65
CA TYR A 107 9.78 -4.88 3.40
C TYR A 107 8.31 -4.46 3.53
N ALA A 108 7.36 -5.31 3.11
CA ALA A 108 5.94 -5.01 3.28
C ALA A 108 5.56 -4.85 4.76
N SER A 109 6.00 -5.78 5.62
CA SER A 109 5.74 -5.70 7.06
C SER A 109 6.42 -4.49 7.70
N GLU A 110 7.66 -4.19 7.29
CA GLU A 110 8.42 -3.05 7.80
C GLU A 110 7.74 -1.71 7.45
N ALA A 111 7.34 -1.53 6.18
CA ALA A 111 6.64 -0.36 5.73
C ALA A 111 5.25 -0.22 6.38
N ALA A 112 4.48 -1.31 6.43
CA ALA A 112 3.14 -1.30 7.01
C ALA A 112 3.16 -0.96 8.50
N ASN A 113 4.12 -1.45 9.29
CA ASN A 113 4.28 -1.04 10.69
C ASN A 113 4.50 0.47 10.83
N ALA A 114 5.37 1.07 10.02
CA ALA A 114 5.61 2.50 10.05
C ALA A 114 4.36 3.31 9.68
N ILE A 115 3.58 2.83 8.69
CA ILE A 115 2.34 3.47 8.26
C ILE A 115 1.25 3.33 9.34
N VAL A 116 1.12 2.18 10.00
CA VAL A 116 0.19 1.99 11.13
C VAL A 116 0.51 2.96 12.26
N ALA A 117 1.78 3.06 12.65
CA ALA A 117 2.20 4.01 13.67
C ALA A 117 1.85 5.46 13.27
N HIS A 118 2.14 5.84 12.01
CA HIS A 118 1.77 7.16 11.49
C HIS A 118 0.26 7.39 11.50
N ALA A 119 -0.54 6.39 11.09
CA ALA A 119 -2.00 6.47 11.09
C ALA A 119 -2.57 6.71 12.50
N PHE A 120 -2.04 6.01 13.49
CA PHE A 120 -2.53 6.10 14.88
C PHE A 120 -2.00 7.34 15.61
N ASP A 121 -0.71 7.62 15.50
CA ASP A 121 -0.04 8.64 16.34
C ASP A 121 -0.11 10.04 15.73
N VAL A 122 -0.15 10.16 14.41
CA VAL A 122 -0.12 11.45 13.71
C VAL A 122 -1.47 11.80 13.11
N ILE A 123 -2.09 10.86 12.38
CA ILE A 123 -3.40 11.11 11.74
C ILE A 123 -4.54 10.97 12.75
N GLY A 124 -4.36 10.19 13.82
CA GLY A 124 -5.39 9.96 14.82
C GLY A 124 -6.48 8.98 14.37
N ALA A 125 -6.17 8.11 13.39
CA ALA A 125 -7.09 7.09 12.95
C ALA A 125 -7.52 6.20 14.13
N PRO A 126 -8.82 5.91 14.32
CA PRO A 126 -9.27 5.02 15.40
C PRO A 126 -8.96 3.55 15.10
N GLU A 127 -8.91 3.22 13.82
CA GLU A 127 -8.59 1.88 13.31
C GLU A 127 -8.07 1.97 11.88
N VAL A 128 -7.44 0.92 11.41
CA VAL A 128 -7.08 0.72 10.01
C VAL A 128 -7.55 -0.66 9.55
N VAL A 129 -7.92 -0.75 8.29
CA VAL A 129 -8.25 -2.01 7.62
C VAL A 129 -7.25 -2.32 6.52
N ALA A 130 -7.17 -3.59 6.13
CA ALA A 130 -6.47 -4.04 4.93
C ALA A 130 -7.31 -5.10 4.24
N VAL A 131 -7.30 -5.07 2.92
CA VAL A 131 -8.05 -6.03 2.09
C VAL A 131 -7.10 -6.75 1.15
N ALA A 132 -7.38 -8.02 0.87
CA ALA A 132 -6.60 -8.82 -0.08
C ALA A 132 -7.47 -9.90 -0.72
N HIS A 133 -7.04 -10.34 -1.91
CA HIS A 133 -7.58 -11.55 -2.50
C HIS A 133 -7.39 -12.74 -1.54
N PRO A 134 -8.38 -13.64 -1.36
CA PRO A 134 -8.30 -14.75 -0.39
C PRO A 134 -7.11 -15.69 -0.63
N ASP A 135 -6.66 -15.82 -1.88
CA ASP A 135 -5.50 -16.68 -2.21
C ASP A 135 -4.16 -15.94 -2.05
N ASN A 136 -4.16 -14.64 -1.72
CA ASN A 136 -2.93 -13.87 -1.51
C ASN A 136 -2.36 -14.13 -0.10
N ALA A 137 -1.84 -15.34 0.09
CA ALA A 137 -1.26 -15.78 1.36
C ALA A 137 -0.13 -14.86 1.86
N ALA A 138 0.63 -14.24 0.95
CA ALA A 138 1.70 -13.32 1.31
C ALA A 138 1.16 -12.06 2.00
N SER A 139 0.11 -11.43 1.45
CA SER A 139 -0.54 -10.27 2.08
C SER A 139 -1.23 -10.63 3.40
N ILE A 140 -1.93 -11.77 3.45
CA ILE A 140 -2.58 -12.26 4.68
C ILE A 140 -1.54 -12.46 5.80
N LYS A 141 -0.36 -13.00 5.45
CA LYS A 141 0.74 -13.17 6.41
C LYS A 141 1.27 -11.82 6.95
N VAL A 142 1.32 -10.78 6.13
CA VAL A 142 1.67 -9.43 6.58
C VAL A 142 0.61 -8.90 7.54
N MET A 143 -0.67 -8.97 7.20
CA MET A 143 -1.78 -8.55 8.06
C MET A 143 -1.73 -9.24 9.44
N THR A 144 -1.53 -10.56 9.45
CA THR A 144 -1.42 -11.35 10.69
C THR A 144 -0.23 -10.90 11.54
N ARG A 145 0.93 -10.66 10.92
CA ARG A 145 2.14 -10.17 11.63
C ARG A 145 1.97 -8.77 12.22
N LEU A 146 1.14 -7.93 11.61
CA LEU A 146 0.77 -6.62 12.14
C LEU A 146 -0.19 -6.72 13.35
N GLY A 147 -0.68 -7.92 13.69
CA GLY A 147 -1.67 -8.12 14.73
C GLY A 147 -3.10 -7.80 14.30
N MET A 148 -3.34 -7.65 12.99
CA MET A 148 -4.69 -7.42 12.48
C MET A 148 -5.56 -8.66 12.65
N GLN A 149 -6.84 -8.44 12.94
CA GLN A 149 -7.83 -9.50 13.12
C GLN A 149 -8.69 -9.66 11.86
N TYR A 150 -8.96 -10.90 11.48
CA TYR A 150 -9.87 -11.21 10.40
C TYR A 150 -11.30 -10.78 10.74
N VAL A 151 -11.94 -10.04 9.84
CA VAL A 151 -13.32 -9.53 10.01
C VAL A 151 -14.31 -10.33 9.18
N GLY A 152 -13.96 -10.72 7.96
CA GLY A 152 -14.85 -11.44 7.07
C GLY A 152 -14.44 -11.33 5.59
N MET A 153 -15.36 -11.77 4.73
CA MET A 153 -15.27 -11.59 3.29
C MET A 153 -16.19 -10.46 2.86
N GLU A 154 -15.65 -9.54 2.07
CA GLU A 154 -16.41 -8.42 1.50
C GLU A 154 -15.97 -8.20 0.05
N ARG A 155 -16.80 -7.46 -0.71
CA ARG A 155 -16.44 -7.10 -2.08
C ARG A 155 -15.80 -5.72 -2.09
N HIS A 156 -14.51 -5.67 -2.44
CA HIS A 156 -13.73 -4.45 -2.60
C HIS A 156 -12.99 -4.46 -3.93
N TYR A 157 -12.90 -3.30 -4.59
CA TYR A 157 -12.19 -3.16 -5.87
C TYR A 157 -12.66 -4.17 -6.94
N ASP A 158 -13.98 -4.45 -6.95
CA ASP A 158 -14.63 -5.44 -7.81
C ASP A 158 -14.18 -6.90 -7.61
N LEU A 159 -13.51 -7.19 -6.51
CA LEU A 159 -13.04 -8.53 -6.14
C LEU A 159 -13.56 -8.95 -4.77
N ASP A 160 -13.84 -10.25 -4.60
CA ASP A 160 -14.07 -10.81 -3.29
C ASP A 160 -12.76 -10.79 -2.50
N SER A 161 -12.79 -10.18 -1.34
CA SER A 161 -11.60 -9.89 -0.55
C SER A 161 -11.76 -10.31 0.90
N VAL A 162 -10.70 -10.85 1.49
CA VAL A 162 -10.61 -10.97 2.94
C VAL A 162 -10.35 -9.59 3.52
N VAL A 163 -11.03 -9.27 4.62
CA VAL A 163 -10.88 -8.00 5.34
C VAL A 163 -10.25 -8.26 6.70
N TYR A 164 -9.22 -7.53 7.01
CA TYR A 164 -8.55 -7.53 8.30
C TYR A 164 -8.58 -6.13 8.90
N ARG A 165 -8.66 -6.05 10.24
CA ARG A 165 -8.77 -4.79 10.98
C ARG A 165 -7.79 -4.76 12.14
N LEU A 166 -7.21 -3.58 12.40
CA LEU A 166 -6.43 -3.26 13.58
C LEU A 166 -7.01 -2.02 14.22
N VAL A 167 -7.45 -2.13 15.46
CA VAL A 167 -7.95 -1.03 16.29
C VAL A 167 -6.77 -0.40 17.02
N ARG A 168 -6.79 0.92 17.15
CA ARG A 168 -5.80 1.67 17.93
C ARG A 168 -5.84 1.17 19.39
N PRO A 169 -4.68 0.84 20.00
CA PRO A 169 -4.58 0.42 21.39
C PRO A 169 -5.10 1.44 22.39
#